data_777dcb77ad88a3b2037aacb2906d3fc4
#
_entry.id   777dcb77ad88a3b2037aacb2906d3fc4
#
_cell.length_a   1.000
_cell.length_b   1.000
_cell.length_c   1.000
_cell.angle_alpha   90.00
_cell.angle_beta   90.00
_cell.angle_gamma   90.00
#
_symmetry.space_group_name_H-M   'P 1'
#
loop_
_entity.id
_entity.type
_entity.pdbx_description
1 polymer ?
#
loop_
_entity_poly.entity_id
_entity_poly.type
_entity_poly.pdbx_seq_one_letter_code
_entity_poly.pdbx_strand_id
1 'polypeptide(L)'
;MDLSRFLDRSRGQCRADVAVEALATGVSTPTVYVLDCDGYYPGFNFLFGLAQPALRTAVVFTARLRGPLFAERLAKEIVHESGHLYGLGHCSNPKCVMYFSNTLLDTDRKTAYFCERCRRKLFARYLNP
;
A
#
# COMPACT_ATOMS: atom_id res chain seq x y z
N MET A 1 13.20 12.20 6.06
CA MET A 1 12.26 12.87 5.13
C MET A 1 11.30 13.73 5.92
N ASP A 2 11.11 14.95 5.48
CA ASP A 2 10.14 15.86 6.09
C ASP A 2 8.73 15.53 5.57
N LEU A 3 7.84 15.13 6.47
CA LEU A 3 6.48 14.76 6.14
C LEU A 3 5.49 15.94 6.19
N SER A 4 5.96 17.13 6.57
CA SER A 4 5.08 18.29 6.74
C SER A 4 4.34 18.68 5.45
N ARG A 5 4.90 18.35 4.29
CA ARG A 5 4.30 18.64 2.98
C ARG A 5 2.98 17.94 2.75
N PHE A 6 2.76 16.79 3.39
CA PHE A 6 1.55 15.99 3.23
C PHE A 6 0.74 15.90 4.52
N LEU A 7 1.20 16.52 5.59
CA LEU A 7 0.55 16.44 6.89
C LEU A 7 -0.69 17.32 6.91
N ASP A 8 -1.83 16.72 7.25
CA ASP A 8 -3.04 17.44 7.59
C ASP A 8 -3.04 17.65 9.12
N ARG A 9 -2.72 18.86 9.55
CA ARG A 9 -2.56 19.15 10.97
C ARG A 9 -3.86 19.03 11.76
N SER A 10 -4.99 19.29 11.11
CA SER A 10 -6.29 19.18 11.79
C SER A 10 -6.62 17.74 12.15
N ARG A 11 -6.07 16.77 11.42
CA ARG A 11 -6.30 15.35 11.66
C ARG A 11 -5.12 14.65 12.33
N GLY A 12 -3.94 15.27 12.31
CA GLY A 12 -2.72 14.58 12.75
C GLY A 12 -2.34 13.42 11.84
N GLN A 13 -2.74 13.47 10.57
CA GLN A 13 -2.54 12.40 9.60
C GLN A 13 -1.93 12.96 8.32
N CYS A 14 -1.22 12.10 7.58
CA CYS A 14 -0.71 12.44 6.26
C CYS A 14 -1.74 12.09 5.19
N ARG A 15 -1.95 12.99 4.24
CA ARG A 15 -2.86 12.76 3.13
C ARG A 15 -2.17 11.91 2.07
N ALA A 16 -2.72 10.72 1.83
CA ALA A 16 -2.07 9.69 1.01
C ALA A 16 -1.90 10.11 -0.45
N ASP A 17 -2.92 10.70 -1.06
CA ASP A 17 -2.86 11.14 -2.45
C ASP A 17 -1.85 12.26 -2.67
N VAL A 18 -1.78 13.21 -1.74
CA VAL A 18 -0.79 14.30 -1.79
C VAL A 18 0.62 13.74 -1.66
N ALA A 19 0.82 12.77 -0.74
CA ALA A 19 2.12 12.12 -0.56
C ALA A 19 2.58 11.41 -1.83
N VAL A 20 1.71 10.62 -2.45
CA VAL A 20 2.05 9.89 -3.69
C VAL A 20 2.45 10.86 -4.79
N GLU A 21 1.66 11.91 -5.02
CA GLU A 21 1.96 12.88 -6.07
C GLU A 21 3.27 13.62 -5.82
N ALA A 22 3.53 14.00 -4.56
CA ALA A 22 4.77 14.72 -4.21
C ALA A 22 6.01 13.83 -4.38
N LEU A 23 5.91 12.55 -4.03
CA LEU A 23 7.02 11.61 -4.09
C LEU A 23 7.26 11.04 -5.49
N ALA A 24 6.27 11.12 -6.37
CA ALA A 24 6.35 10.56 -7.70
C ALA A 24 7.23 11.36 -8.66
N THR A 25 7.65 12.56 -8.30
CA THR A 25 8.42 13.45 -9.18
C THR A 25 9.73 12.77 -9.61
N GLY A 26 9.88 12.55 -10.92
CA GLY A 26 11.08 11.94 -11.49
C GLY A 26 11.20 10.44 -11.33
N VAL A 27 10.20 9.77 -10.77
CA VAL A 27 10.23 8.31 -10.59
C VAL A 27 10.00 7.60 -11.92
N SER A 28 10.96 6.76 -12.33
CA SER A 28 10.87 5.97 -13.56
C SER A 28 10.65 4.49 -13.30
N THR A 29 10.97 4.00 -12.09
CA THR A 29 10.83 2.61 -11.67
C THR A 29 9.72 2.53 -10.63
N PRO A 30 8.89 1.47 -10.64
CA PRO A 30 7.90 1.30 -9.57
C PRO A 30 8.54 1.38 -8.20
N THR A 31 8.03 2.28 -7.36
CA THR A 31 8.64 2.60 -6.07
C THR A 31 7.57 2.64 -4.97
N VAL A 32 7.86 1.99 -3.85
CA VAL A 32 7.03 2.06 -2.65
C VAL A 32 7.81 2.82 -1.58
N TYR A 33 7.23 3.91 -1.11
CA TYR A 33 7.79 4.69 0.00
C TYR A 33 7.13 4.28 1.30
N VAL A 34 7.95 4.06 2.33
CA VAL A 34 7.47 3.74 3.67
C VAL A 34 7.56 5.00 4.52
N LEU A 35 6.42 5.48 5.01
CA LEU A 35 6.33 6.75 5.73
C LEU A 35 5.90 6.49 7.18
N ASP A 36 6.64 7.05 8.12
CA ASP A 36 6.35 6.89 9.54
C ASP A 36 5.30 7.91 10.00
N CYS A 37 4.09 7.72 9.55
CA CYS A 37 2.94 8.53 9.95
C CYS A 37 1.67 7.71 9.78
N ASP A 38 0.55 8.27 10.27
CA ASP A 38 -0.77 7.72 10.03
C ASP A 38 -1.32 8.34 8.76
N GLY A 39 -1.81 7.53 7.83
CA GLY A 39 -2.28 7.99 6.54
C GLY A 39 -3.80 7.98 6.42
N TYR A 40 -4.33 8.85 5.57
CA TYR A 40 -5.74 8.84 5.23
C TYR A 40 -5.97 9.32 3.80
N TYR A 41 -7.18 9.07 3.33
CA TYR A 41 -7.71 9.59 2.06
C TYR A 41 -9.15 10.01 2.32
N PRO A 42 -9.66 11.07 1.69
CA PRO A 42 -11.05 11.50 1.90
C PRO A 42 -12.05 10.36 1.73
N GLY A 43 -12.95 10.21 2.70
CA GLY A 43 -13.91 9.11 2.75
C GLY A 43 -13.49 7.93 3.62
N PHE A 44 -12.24 7.93 4.11
CA PHE A 44 -11.70 6.90 4.99
C PHE A 44 -11.19 7.53 6.27
N ASN A 45 -11.32 6.80 7.40
CA ASN A 45 -10.76 7.23 8.67
C ASN A 45 -9.22 7.11 8.66
N PHE A 46 -8.70 6.11 7.97
CA PHE A 46 -7.29 5.88 7.78
C PHE A 46 -7.07 4.94 6.59
N LEU A 47 -5.83 4.88 6.11
CA LEU A 47 -5.36 3.89 5.14
C LEU A 47 -4.01 3.35 5.60
N PHE A 48 -3.74 2.07 5.32
CA PHE A 48 -2.40 1.52 5.49
C PHE A 48 -1.48 1.89 4.34
N GLY A 49 -2.01 2.21 3.18
CA GLY A 49 -1.24 2.62 2.03
C GLY A 49 -2.11 3.04 0.86
N LEU A 50 -1.47 3.57 -0.16
CA LEU A 50 -2.12 3.98 -1.41
C LEU A 50 -1.14 3.81 -2.57
N ALA A 51 -1.62 3.29 -3.68
CA ALA A 51 -0.84 3.16 -4.90
C ALA A 51 -1.48 3.95 -6.05
N GLN A 52 -0.63 4.58 -6.85
CA GLN A 52 -1.03 5.22 -8.11
C GLN A 52 -0.19 4.61 -9.23
N PRO A 53 -0.70 3.56 -9.90
CA PRO A 53 0.08 2.87 -10.95
C PRO A 53 0.52 3.79 -12.07
N ALA A 54 -0.30 4.77 -12.47
CA ALA A 54 0.06 5.73 -13.51
C ALA A 54 1.29 6.56 -13.14
N LEU A 55 1.54 6.77 -11.84
CA LEU A 55 2.70 7.49 -11.33
C LEU A 55 3.83 6.54 -10.90
N ARG A 56 3.64 5.23 -11.03
CA ARG A 56 4.59 4.20 -10.61
C ARG A 56 5.01 4.36 -9.15
N THR A 57 4.14 4.88 -8.32
CA THR A 57 4.45 5.27 -6.94
C THR A 57 3.37 4.81 -5.99
N ALA A 58 3.80 4.30 -4.85
CA ALA A 58 2.92 3.94 -3.74
C ALA A 58 3.54 4.38 -2.43
N VAL A 59 2.69 4.49 -1.40
CA VAL A 59 3.11 4.78 -0.04
C VAL A 59 2.52 3.73 0.89
N VAL A 60 3.24 3.42 1.96
CA VAL A 60 2.77 2.59 3.08
C VAL A 60 3.01 3.39 4.36
N PHE A 61 1.98 3.47 5.21
CA PHE A 61 2.04 4.21 6.47
C PHE A 61 2.23 3.24 7.63
N THR A 62 3.22 3.51 8.48
CA THR A 62 3.63 2.56 9.52
C THR A 62 2.91 2.72 10.84
N ALA A 63 2.30 3.88 11.12
CA ALA A 63 1.84 4.20 12.47
C ALA A 63 0.88 3.16 13.06
N ARG A 64 -0.06 2.65 12.26
CA ARG A 64 -1.06 1.68 12.73
C ARG A 64 -0.58 0.22 12.64
N LEU A 65 0.60 -0.02 12.06
CA LEU A 65 1.14 -1.37 11.90
C LEU A 65 2.01 -1.80 13.10
N ARG A 66 2.35 -0.87 13.96
CA ARG A 66 3.27 -1.11 15.08
C ARG A 66 2.74 -2.17 16.03
N GLY A 67 3.67 -2.83 16.72
CA GLY A 67 3.40 -3.89 17.67
C GLY A 67 4.28 -5.10 17.41
N PRO A 68 4.02 -6.25 18.09
CA PRO A 68 4.84 -7.46 17.93
C PRO A 68 4.89 -8.02 16.52
N LEU A 69 3.88 -7.75 15.70
CA LEU A 69 3.79 -8.23 14.31
C LEU A 69 4.16 -7.16 13.28
N PHE A 70 4.85 -6.10 13.69
CA PHE A 70 5.15 -4.96 12.82
C PHE A 70 5.84 -5.37 11.51
N ALA A 71 6.90 -6.16 11.61
CA ALA A 71 7.67 -6.55 10.42
C ALA A 71 6.81 -7.34 9.42
N GLU A 72 5.99 -8.26 9.92
CA GLU A 72 5.08 -9.03 9.06
C GLU A 72 4.02 -8.15 8.42
N ARG A 73 3.41 -7.26 9.20
CA ARG A 73 2.39 -6.32 8.71
C ARG A 73 2.94 -5.39 7.65
N LEU A 74 4.13 -4.85 7.90
CA LEU A 74 4.80 -3.96 6.95
C LEU A 74 5.10 -4.68 5.64
N ALA A 75 5.65 -5.89 5.71
CA ALA A 75 5.93 -6.68 4.53
C ALA A 75 4.66 -6.94 3.70
N LYS A 76 3.55 -7.29 4.35
CA LYS A 76 2.27 -7.53 3.67
C LYS A 76 1.78 -6.28 2.95
N GLU A 77 1.83 -5.12 3.59
CA GLU A 77 1.33 -3.89 2.98
C GLU A 77 2.26 -3.39 1.87
N ILE A 78 3.58 -3.57 1.99
CA ILE A 78 4.51 -3.27 0.90
C ILE A 78 4.21 -4.15 -0.32
N VAL A 79 4.02 -5.45 -0.14
CA VAL A 79 3.69 -6.36 -1.24
C VAL A 79 2.32 -6.03 -1.83
N HIS A 80 1.33 -5.69 -1.00
CA HIS A 80 0.01 -5.27 -1.45
C HIS A 80 0.08 -4.06 -2.40
N GLU A 81 0.76 -3.00 -1.98
CA GLU A 81 0.89 -1.81 -2.82
C GLU A 81 1.74 -2.08 -4.06
N SER A 82 2.77 -2.91 -3.94
CA SER A 82 3.55 -3.35 -5.09
C SER A 82 2.68 -4.09 -6.11
N GLY A 83 1.78 -4.93 -5.65
CA GLY A 83 0.83 -5.63 -6.51
C GLY A 83 -0.02 -4.67 -7.34
N HIS A 84 -0.49 -3.59 -6.74
CA HIS A 84 -1.21 -2.54 -7.48
C HIS A 84 -0.33 -1.89 -8.54
N LEU A 85 0.92 -1.62 -8.24
CA LEU A 85 1.85 -1.02 -9.21
C LEU A 85 2.10 -1.92 -10.42
N TYR A 86 1.98 -3.22 -10.23
CA TYR A 86 2.09 -4.20 -11.32
C TYR A 86 0.74 -4.59 -11.92
N GLY A 87 -0.32 -3.87 -11.59
CA GLY A 87 -1.61 -3.98 -12.27
C GLY A 87 -2.66 -4.85 -11.60
N LEU A 88 -2.39 -5.36 -10.40
CA LEU A 88 -3.40 -6.14 -9.68
C LEU A 88 -4.39 -5.20 -8.98
N GLY A 89 -5.68 -5.56 -9.03
CA GLY A 89 -6.71 -4.95 -8.20
C GLY A 89 -6.83 -5.67 -6.86
N HIS A 90 -7.81 -5.27 -6.07
CA HIS A 90 -8.13 -5.97 -4.83
C HIS A 90 -8.65 -7.38 -5.12
N CYS A 91 -8.30 -8.31 -4.25
CA CYS A 91 -8.74 -9.71 -4.33
C CYS A 91 -9.76 -10.00 -3.24
N SER A 92 -10.80 -10.75 -3.58
CA SER A 92 -11.84 -11.14 -2.60
C SER A 92 -11.41 -12.25 -1.65
N ASN A 93 -10.28 -12.90 -1.91
CA ASN A 93 -9.76 -13.96 -1.04
C ASN A 93 -9.07 -13.33 0.19
N PRO A 94 -9.63 -13.52 1.42
CA PRO A 94 -9.08 -12.88 2.61
C PRO A 94 -7.68 -13.37 3.01
N LYS A 95 -7.20 -14.46 2.41
CA LYS A 95 -5.85 -14.97 2.64
C LYS A 95 -4.82 -14.41 1.64
N CYS A 96 -5.28 -13.79 0.57
CA CYS A 96 -4.41 -13.20 -0.44
C CYS A 96 -3.88 -11.85 0.04
N VAL A 97 -2.62 -11.56 -0.23
CA VAL A 97 -2.03 -10.27 0.14
C VAL A 97 -2.74 -9.10 -0.55
N MET A 98 -3.42 -9.33 -1.68
CA MET A 98 -4.18 -8.31 -2.39
C MET A 98 -5.58 -8.05 -1.81
N TYR A 99 -5.95 -8.74 -0.74
CA TYR A 99 -7.18 -8.43 -0.02
C TYR A 99 -7.07 -7.06 0.62
N PHE A 100 -8.09 -6.20 0.43
CA PHE A 100 -8.08 -4.87 1.03
C PHE A 100 -8.32 -4.96 2.53
N SER A 101 -7.37 -4.45 3.33
CA SER A 101 -7.48 -4.45 4.78
C SER A 101 -8.23 -3.21 5.26
N ASN A 102 -9.45 -3.40 5.75
CA ASN A 102 -10.22 -2.36 6.42
C ASN A 102 -9.77 -2.19 7.88
N THR A 103 -9.19 -3.23 8.45
CA THR A 103 -8.73 -3.27 9.84
C THR A 103 -7.39 -3.97 9.91
N LEU A 104 -6.73 -3.79 11.05
CA LEU A 104 -5.47 -4.49 11.32
C LEU A 104 -5.67 -6.01 11.37
N LEU A 105 -6.85 -6.48 11.80
CA LEU A 105 -7.17 -7.90 11.80
C LEU A 105 -7.15 -8.47 10.39
N ASP A 106 -7.64 -7.74 9.40
CA ASP A 106 -7.57 -8.17 8.01
C ASP A 106 -6.14 -8.35 7.55
N THR A 107 -5.26 -7.42 7.91
CA THR A 107 -3.83 -7.53 7.62
C THR A 107 -3.22 -8.75 8.30
N ASP A 108 -3.55 -9.00 9.57
CA ASP A 108 -2.99 -10.12 10.30
C ASP A 108 -3.48 -11.48 9.77
N ARG A 109 -4.70 -11.53 9.21
CA ARG A 109 -5.27 -12.75 8.66
C ARG A 109 -4.70 -13.13 7.30
N LYS A 110 -4.42 -12.16 6.43
CA LYS A 110 -3.92 -12.46 5.10
C LYS A 110 -2.47 -12.90 5.16
N THR A 111 -2.03 -13.62 4.12
CA THR A 111 -0.63 -13.99 3.97
C THR A 111 0.16 -12.85 3.32
N ALA A 112 1.48 -13.01 3.22
CA ALA A 112 2.33 -12.08 2.47
C ALA A 112 2.44 -12.46 0.98
N TYR A 113 1.63 -13.42 0.52
CA TYR A 113 1.74 -14.00 -0.82
C TYR A 113 0.50 -13.71 -1.65
N PHE A 114 0.70 -13.62 -2.97
CA PHE A 114 -0.40 -13.58 -3.92
C PHE A 114 -1.07 -14.95 -3.99
N CYS A 115 -2.40 -14.99 -4.03
CA CYS A 115 -3.10 -16.25 -4.27
C CYS A 115 -2.85 -16.71 -5.70
N GLU A 116 -3.24 -17.94 -6.01
CA GLU A 116 -3.02 -18.51 -7.33
C GLU A 116 -3.63 -17.65 -8.44
N ARG A 117 -4.84 -17.15 -8.25
CA ARG A 117 -5.51 -16.29 -9.23
C ARG A 117 -4.71 -15.02 -9.51
N CYS A 118 -4.22 -14.35 -8.46
CA CYS A 118 -3.42 -13.14 -8.61
C CYS A 118 -2.06 -13.44 -9.27
N ARG A 119 -1.43 -14.56 -8.91
CA ARG A 119 -0.18 -14.99 -9.56
C ARG A 119 -0.39 -15.25 -11.05
N ARG A 120 -1.50 -15.87 -11.43
CA ARG A 120 -1.83 -16.08 -12.84
C ARG A 120 -1.98 -14.78 -13.60
N LYS A 121 -2.61 -13.78 -12.99
CA LYS A 121 -2.75 -12.44 -13.61
C LYS A 121 -1.40 -11.79 -13.83
N LEU A 122 -0.51 -11.84 -12.85
CA LEU A 122 0.85 -11.32 -12.98
C LEU A 122 1.64 -12.07 -14.05
N PHE A 123 1.56 -13.42 -14.05
CA PHE A 123 2.24 -14.25 -15.02
C PHE A 123 1.80 -13.91 -16.44
N ALA A 124 0.50 -13.83 -16.68
CA ALA A 124 -0.04 -13.52 -18.01
C ALA A 124 0.41 -12.13 -18.49
N ARG A 125 0.50 -11.16 -17.57
CA ARG A 125 0.85 -9.78 -17.92
C ARG A 125 2.35 -9.57 -18.17
N TYR A 126 3.21 -10.22 -17.39
CA TYR A 126 4.65 -9.93 -17.37
C TYR A 126 5.54 -11.09 -17.76
N LEU A 127 5.08 -12.31 -17.60
CA LEU A 127 5.89 -13.51 -17.84
C LEU A 127 5.47 -14.31 -19.07
N ASN A 128 4.35 -13.91 -19.67
CA ASN A 128 3.81 -14.54 -20.89
C ASN A 128 3.42 -13.43 -21.87
N PRO A 129 4.42 -12.77 -22.47
CA PRO A 129 4.17 -11.67 -23.39
C PRO A 129 3.46 -12.12 -24.67
#